data_d4eb73939a179bc06ffa33f896880134
#
_entry.id   d4eb73939a179bc06ffa33f896880134
#
_cell.length_a   1.000
_cell.length_b   1.000
_cell.length_c   1.000
_cell.angle_alpha   90.00
_cell.angle_beta   90.00
_cell.angle_gamma   90.00
#
_symmetry.space_group_name_H-M   'P 1'
#
loop_
_entity.id
_entity.type
_entity.pdbx_description
1 polymer ?
#
loop_
_entity_poly.entity_id
_entity_poly.type
_entity_poly.pdbx_seq_one_letter_code
_entity_poly.pdbx_strand_id
1 'polypeptide(L)'
;MMRIAVCDDNIEDLKWMCQTVRTAQESLKIRPAGLSVFEGGGALMEKLQEGQTFDLYFLDLLMPDIHGIDLGQQIRLGDERADIAYTTSSPEFALDAYSVHALDYLIKPVEQEKVVYVLKRAAKRLAQDEKTFCLHIRGDKVEVPMNQICYAENVSRCVNLVLAGGNRLVGVTNRSSFETSVASLLEAPGFVQCHKSFVVNLLYVNDFMGDSLFLDNGQRIPVSRSQVTPVRRVWLAYAAARGMGDG
;
A
#
# COMPACT_ATOMS: atom_id res chain seq x y z
N MET A 1 -12.56 -6.41 -3.83
CA MET A 1 -13.70 -5.80 -3.08
C MET A 1 -13.12 -5.04 -1.89
N MET A 2 -13.59 -3.81 -1.58
CA MET A 2 -13.01 -2.95 -0.54
C MET A 2 -13.94 -2.88 0.69
N ARG A 3 -13.41 -3.26 1.86
CA ARG A 3 -14.09 -3.16 3.17
C ARG A 3 -13.71 -1.81 3.78
N ILE A 4 -14.69 -1.02 4.17
CA ILE A 4 -14.49 0.33 4.69
C ILE A 4 -15.05 0.43 6.09
N ALA A 5 -14.31 1.03 7.02
CA ALA A 5 -14.78 1.44 8.33
C ALA A 5 -14.91 2.96 8.38
N VAL A 6 -16.00 3.44 8.97
CA VAL A 6 -16.19 4.86 9.31
C VAL A 6 -16.43 4.93 10.82
N CYS A 7 -15.65 5.72 11.52
CA CYS A 7 -15.70 5.87 12.97
C CYS A 7 -15.71 7.36 13.34
N ASP A 8 -16.77 7.79 14.02
CA ASP A 8 -16.98 9.17 14.46
C ASP A 8 -17.98 9.14 15.61
N ASP A 9 -17.81 9.95 16.65
CA ASP A 9 -18.76 10.05 17.76
C ASP A 9 -19.92 11.00 17.45
N ASN A 10 -19.75 11.88 16.46
CA ASN A 10 -20.81 12.75 15.98
C ASN A 10 -21.69 12.03 14.94
N ILE A 11 -22.95 11.76 15.32
CA ILE A 11 -23.90 11.02 14.49
C ILE A 11 -24.21 11.74 13.15
N GLU A 12 -24.17 13.06 13.10
CA GLU A 12 -24.45 13.82 11.86
C GLU A 12 -23.26 13.68 10.88
N ASP A 13 -22.03 13.85 11.38
CA ASP A 13 -20.81 13.65 10.59
C ASP A 13 -20.70 12.21 10.10
N LEU A 14 -21.00 11.25 10.97
CA LEU A 14 -21.03 9.82 10.66
C LEU A 14 -22.01 9.49 9.51
N LYS A 15 -23.24 9.99 9.60
CA LYS A 15 -24.26 9.80 8.55
C LYS A 15 -23.83 10.44 7.24
N TRP A 16 -23.32 11.67 7.31
CA TRP A 16 -22.83 12.39 6.12
C TRP A 16 -21.70 11.64 5.44
N MET A 17 -20.70 11.20 6.23
CA MET A 17 -19.56 10.44 5.72
C MET A 17 -20.01 9.13 5.06
N CYS A 18 -20.88 8.36 5.72
CA CYS A 18 -21.40 7.11 5.18
C CYS A 18 -22.14 7.31 3.85
N GLN A 19 -22.97 8.36 3.74
CA GLN A 19 -23.66 8.68 2.49
C GLN A 19 -22.69 9.09 1.40
N THR A 20 -21.70 9.93 1.72
CA THR A 20 -20.68 10.39 0.78
C THR A 20 -19.84 9.24 0.27
N VAL A 21 -19.40 8.33 1.15
CA VAL A 21 -18.66 7.11 0.78
C VAL A 21 -19.47 6.24 -0.18
N ARG A 22 -20.76 5.98 0.10
CA ARG A 22 -21.63 5.18 -0.78
C ARG A 22 -21.77 5.82 -2.16
N THR A 23 -22.08 7.12 -2.22
CA THR A 23 -22.21 7.86 -3.48
C THR A 23 -20.90 7.83 -4.27
N ALA A 24 -19.77 7.99 -3.59
CA ALA A 24 -18.44 7.94 -4.22
C ALA A 24 -18.12 6.51 -4.74
N GLN A 25 -18.43 5.45 -3.99
CA GLN A 25 -18.27 4.06 -4.45
C GLN A 25 -19.08 3.79 -5.73
N GLU A 26 -20.35 4.25 -5.79
CA GLU A 26 -21.19 4.11 -6.98
C GLU A 26 -20.59 4.84 -8.18
N SER A 27 -20.19 6.11 -8.00
CA SER A 27 -19.58 6.94 -9.07
C SER A 27 -18.29 6.35 -9.62
N LEU A 28 -17.48 5.74 -8.76
CA LEU A 28 -16.20 5.12 -9.09
C LEU A 28 -16.33 3.66 -9.54
N LYS A 29 -17.55 3.09 -9.53
CA LYS A 29 -17.82 1.67 -9.80
C LYS A 29 -16.99 0.73 -8.93
N ILE A 30 -16.68 1.14 -7.70
CA ILE A 30 -15.98 0.32 -6.71
C ILE A 30 -17.01 -0.65 -6.12
N ARG A 31 -16.76 -1.96 -6.27
CA ARG A 31 -17.62 -2.98 -5.67
C ARG A 31 -17.49 -2.91 -4.14
N PRO A 32 -18.58 -2.58 -3.40
CA PRO A 32 -18.52 -2.58 -1.94
C PRO A 32 -18.37 -4.02 -1.44
N ALA A 33 -17.45 -4.24 -0.51
CA ALA A 33 -17.39 -5.47 0.28
C ALA A 33 -18.12 -5.30 1.62
N GLY A 34 -18.42 -4.06 2.00
CA GLY A 34 -19.12 -3.67 3.20
C GLY A 34 -18.67 -2.29 3.66
N LEU A 35 -19.61 -1.54 4.23
CA LEU A 35 -19.36 -0.31 4.98
C LEU A 35 -19.77 -0.57 6.42
N SER A 36 -18.77 -0.65 7.31
CA SER A 36 -18.98 -0.78 8.75
C SER A 36 -18.93 0.59 9.40
N VAL A 37 -19.84 0.81 10.34
CA VAL A 37 -20.07 2.11 10.97
C VAL A 37 -19.90 1.96 12.47
N PHE A 38 -19.14 2.84 13.09
CA PHE A 38 -18.79 2.82 14.50
C PHE A 38 -19.08 4.19 15.13
N GLU A 39 -19.97 4.21 16.13
CA GLU A 39 -20.31 5.40 16.91
C GLU A 39 -19.32 5.55 18.07
N GLY A 40 -18.07 5.99 17.77
CA GLY A 40 -17.00 6.16 18.72
C GLY A 40 -15.90 5.12 18.65
N GLY A 41 -14.73 5.48 19.22
CA GLY A 41 -13.50 4.70 19.12
C GLY A 41 -13.55 3.34 19.82
N GLY A 42 -14.26 3.23 20.94
CA GLY A 42 -14.39 2.00 21.71
C GLY A 42 -15.01 0.87 20.92
N ALA A 43 -16.07 1.16 20.14
CA ALA A 43 -16.75 0.17 19.31
C ALA A 43 -15.84 -0.38 18.19
N LEU A 44 -15.00 0.47 17.59
CA LEU A 44 -14.02 0.05 16.60
C LEU A 44 -12.88 -0.72 17.27
N MET A 45 -12.37 -0.26 18.41
CA MET A 45 -11.29 -0.92 19.15
C MET A 45 -11.65 -2.37 19.50
N GLU A 46 -12.88 -2.62 19.96
CA GLU A 46 -13.37 -3.97 20.26
C GLU A 46 -13.28 -4.88 19.01
N LYS A 47 -13.70 -4.39 17.84
CA LYS A 47 -13.62 -5.15 16.59
C LYS A 47 -12.20 -5.42 16.12
N LEU A 48 -11.30 -4.46 16.31
CA LEU A 48 -9.88 -4.67 16.00
C LEU A 48 -9.26 -5.74 16.91
N GLN A 49 -9.63 -5.75 18.21
CA GLN A 49 -9.18 -6.79 19.15
C GLN A 49 -9.76 -8.18 18.82
N GLU A 50 -10.96 -8.26 18.25
CA GLU A 50 -11.53 -9.49 17.70
C GLU A 50 -10.84 -9.96 16.40
N GLY A 51 -9.86 -9.19 15.89
CA GLY A 51 -9.11 -9.50 14.65
C GLY A 51 -9.84 -9.06 13.37
N GLN A 52 -10.89 -8.25 13.47
CA GLN A 52 -11.56 -7.69 12.29
C GLN A 52 -10.71 -6.58 11.69
N THR A 53 -10.48 -6.61 10.37
CA THR A 53 -9.69 -5.63 9.62
C THR A 53 -10.48 -5.04 8.47
N PHE A 54 -10.11 -3.82 8.06
CA PHE A 54 -10.70 -3.12 6.94
C PHE A 54 -9.59 -2.59 6.00
N ASP A 55 -9.92 -2.42 4.74
CA ASP A 55 -8.95 -1.98 3.74
C ASP A 55 -8.75 -0.45 3.76
N LEU A 56 -9.79 0.28 4.21
CA LEU A 56 -9.78 1.72 4.39
C LEU A 56 -10.57 2.11 5.64
N TYR A 57 -10.00 3.00 6.43
CA TYR A 57 -10.60 3.58 7.61
C TYR A 57 -10.75 5.09 7.42
N PHE A 58 -11.95 5.62 7.71
CA PHE A 58 -12.20 7.02 7.99
C PHE A 58 -12.39 7.16 9.49
N LEU A 59 -11.48 7.86 10.17
CA LEU A 59 -11.44 7.96 11.62
C LEU A 59 -11.53 9.42 12.07
N ASP A 60 -12.50 9.75 12.90
CA ASP A 60 -12.39 11.01 13.60
C ASP A 60 -11.23 10.97 14.60
N LEU A 61 -10.50 12.08 14.67
CA LEU A 61 -9.39 12.22 15.61
C LEU A 61 -9.86 12.53 17.03
N LEU A 62 -10.87 13.38 17.16
CA LEU A 62 -11.27 13.97 18.44
C LEU A 62 -12.53 13.29 18.97
N MET A 63 -12.39 12.06 19.45
CA MET A 63 -13.47 11.32 20.09
C MET A 63 -13.26 11.29 21.61
N PRO A 64 -14.34 11.32 22.43
CA PRO A 64 -14.23 11.44 23.90
C PRO A 64 -13.71 10.17 24.59
N ASP A 65 -13.87 9.01 23.98
CA ASP A 65 -13.53 7.69 24.54
C ASP A 65 -12.12 7.24 24.18
N ILE A 66 -11.78 7.25 22.88
CA ILE A 66 -10.46 6.84 22.36
C ILE A 66 -10.04 7.82 21.27
N HIS A 67 -8.83 8.37 21.39
CA HIS A 67 -8.29 9.26 20.38
C HIS A 67 -8.03 8.52 19.05
N GLY A 68 -8.35 9.14 17.90
CA GLY A 68 -8.21 8.52 16.59
C GLY A 68 -6.78 8.08 16.27
N ILE A 69 -5.76 8.75 16.81
CA ILE A 69 -4.35 8.33 16.66
C ILE A 69 -4.09 6.98 17.34
N ASP A 70 -4.64 6.74 18.52
CA ASP A 70 -4.47 5.46 19.24
C ASP A 70 -5.12 4.32 18.46
N LEU A 71 -6.29 4.57 17.85
CA LEU A 71 -6.89 3.63 16.90
C LEU A 71 -6.00 3.36 15.70
N GLY A 72 -5.39 4.39 15.12
CA GLY A 72 -4.46 4.25 14.02
C GLY A 72 -3.25 3.41 14.37
N GLN A 73 -2.66 3.60 15.56
CA GLN A 73 -1.57 2.77 16.05
C GLN A 73 -1.99 1.30 16.21
N GLN A 74 -3.18 1.07 16.77
CA GLN A 74 -3.71 -0.28 16.92
C GLN A 74 -3.97 -0.96 15.57
N ILE A 75 -4.49 -0.22 14.58
CA ILE A 75 -4.65 -0.70 13.21
C ILE A 75 -3.29 -1.11 12.63
N ARG A 76 -2.23 -0.30 12.81
CA ARG A 76 -0.88 -0.59 12.31
C ARG A 76 -0.26 -1.84 12.92
N LEU A 77 -0.58 -2.16 14.19
CA LEU A 77 -0.12 -3.41 14.82
C LEU A 77 -0.76 -4.65 14.18
N GLY A 78 -2.00 -4.55 13.72
CA GLY A 78 -2.72 -5.66 13.06
C GLY A 78 -2.58 -5.68 11.54
N ASP A 79 -2.47 -4.53 10.90
CA ASP A 79 -2.35 -4.37 9.45
C ASP A 79 -1.58 -3.09 9.09
N GLU A 80 -0.29 -3.26 8.77
CA GLU A 80 0.58 -2.16 8.33
C GLU A 80 0.12 -1.53 7.01
N ARG A 81 -0.70 -2.23 6.22
CA ARG A 81 -1.08 -1.84 4.86
C ARG A 81 -2.44 -1.18 4.75
N ALA A 82 -3.26 -1.23 5.80
CA ALA A 82 -4.56 -0.59 5.80
C ALA A 82 -4.45 0.92 5.46
N ASP A 83 -5.35 1.46 4.65
CA ASP A 83 -5.41 2.91 4.43
C ASP A 83 -6.16 3.57 5.58
N ILE A 84 -5.59 4.65 6.12
CA ILE A 84 -6.22 5.44 7.17
C ILE A 84 -6.34 6.88 6.66
N ALA A 85 -7.56 7.41 6.63
CA ALA A 85 -7.85 8.80 6.41
C ALA A 85 -8.47 9.37 7.69
N TYR A 86 -7.80 10.35 8.28
CA TYR A 86 -8.34 11.02 9.45
C TYR A 86 -9.31 12.13 9.05
N THR A 87 -10.35 12.30 9.87
CA THR A 87 -11.26 13.45 9.82
C THR A 87 -11.15 14.23 11.12
N THR A 88 -11.18 15.55 11.09
CA THR A 88 -11.05 16.36 12.30
C THR A 88 -11.49 17.80 12.11
N SER A 89 -11.94 18.44 13.17
CA SER A 89 -12.18 19.87 13.21
C SER A 89 -10.92 20.72 13.51
N SER A 90 -9.80 20.08 13.94
CA SER A 90 -8.56 20.78 14.28
C SER A 90 -7.42 20.46 13.32
N PRO A 91 -6.72 21.44 12.75
CA PRO A 91 -5.54 21.25 11.93
C PRO A 91 -4.27 20.90 12.73
N GLU A 92 -4.28 21.01 14.06
CA GLU A 92 -3.09 20.94 14.92
C GLU A 92 -2.49 19.52 14.99
N PHE A 93 -3.31 18.49 14.79
CA PHE A 93 -2.91 17.07 14.89
C PHE A 93 -2.38 16.48 13.58
N ALA A 94 -2.16 17.31 12.54
CA ALA A 94 -1.66 16.83 11.26
C ALA A 94 -0.28 16.14 11.37
N LEU A 95 0.59 16.62 12.28
CA LEU A 95 1.90 16.01 12.52
C LEU A 95 1.78 14.63 13.18
N ASP A 96 0.81 14.43 14.07
CA ASP A 96 0.60 13.15 14.74
C ASP A 96 0.08 12.08 13.78
N ALA A 97 -0.73 12.49 12.78
CA ALA A 97 -1.20 11.61 11.70
C ALA A 97 -0.04 11.06 10.84
N TYR A 98 1.08 11.78 10.73
CA TYR A 98 2.30 11.30 10.08
C TYR A 98 2.89 10.07 10.77
N SER A 99 2.82 9.98 12.09
CA SER A 99 3.40 8.88 12.86
C SER A 99 2.77 7.52 12.54
N VAL A 100 1.53 7.50 12.07
CA VAL A 100 0.78 6.29 11.68
C VAL A 100 0.69 6.12 10.17
N HIS A 101 1.46 6.87 9.39
CA HIS A 101 1.45 6.84 7.93
C HIS A 101 0.02 6.92 7.36
N ALA A 102 -0.74 7.94 7.79
CA ALA A 102 -2.08 8.17 7.27
C ALA A 102 -2.06 8.43 5.75
N LEU A 103 -3.06 7.90 5.05
CA LEU A 103 -3.26 8.14 3.62
C LEU A 103 -3.63 9.59 3.34
N ASP A 104 -4.45 10.19 4.22
CA ASP A 104 -4.89 11.58 4.10
C ASP A 104 -5.37 12.13 5.45
N TYR A 105 -5.53 13.46 5.49
CA TYR A 105 -5.99 14.21 6.64
C TYR A 105 -7.05 15.22 6.19
N LEU A 106 -8.30 14.98 6.58
CA LEU A 106 -9.47 15.70 6.10
C LEU A 106 -10.01 16.63 7.18
N ILE A 107 -9.96 17.93 6.92
CA ILE A 107 -10.50 18.94 7.85
C ILE A 107 -12.01 19.05 7.65
N LYS A 108 -12.78 18.98 8.75
CA LYS A 108 -14.22 19.21 8.77
C LYS A 108 -14.55 20.70 8.58
N PRO A 109 -15.60 21.04 7.77
CA PRO A 109 -16.48 20.13 7.05
C PRO A 109 -15.76 19.46 5.88
N VAL A 110 -15.83 18.12 5.80
CA VAL A 110 -15.12 17.36 4.77
C VAL A 110 -15.81 17.56 3.43
N GLU A 111 -15.04 17.88 2.38
CA GLU A 111 -15.52 18.02 1.02
C GLU A 111 -15.68 16.65 0.34
N GLN A 112 -16.76 16.48 -0.43
CA GLN A 112 -17.03 15.21 -1.14
C GLN A 112 -15.88 14.81 -2.07
N GLU A 113 -15.26 15.76 -2.74
CA GLU A 113 -14.13 15.55 -3.67
C GLU A 113 -12.94 14.91 -2.97
N LYS A 114 -12.68 15.26 -1.72
CA LYS A 114 -11.60 14.67 -0.91
C LYS A 114 -11.89 13.21 -0.56
N VAL A 115 -13.14 12.89 -0.22
CA VAL A 115 -13.56 11.49 0.01
C VAL A 115 -13.41 10.67 -1.27
N VAL A 116 -13.82 11.20 -2.41
CA VAL A 116 -13.62 10.56 -3.73
C VAL A 116 -12.14 10.34 -4.03
N TYR A 117 -11.29 11.30 -3.71
CA TYR A 117 -9.83 11.20 -3.90
C TYR A 117 -9.22 10.08 -3.04
N VAL A 118 -9.56 10.03 -1.75
CA VAL A 118 -9.13 8.97 -0.82
C VAL A 118 -9.56 7.60 -1.33
N LEU A 119 -10.83 7.44 -1.70
CA LEU A 119 -11.37 6.19 -2.24
C LEU A 119 -10.65 5.76 -3.53
N LYS A 120 -10.33 6.68 -4.43
CA LYS A 120 -9.56 6.39 -5.65
C LYS A 120 -8.16 5.87 -5.32
N ARG A 121 -7.47 6.48 -4.35
CA ARG A 121 -6.14 6.05 -3.91
C ARG A 121 -6.18 4.64 -3.30
N ALA A 122 -7.10 4.40 -2.38
CA ALA A 122 -7.28 3.10 -1.73
C ALA A 122 -7.66 2.01 -2.75
N ALA A 123 -8.60 2.28 -3.66
CA ALA A 123 -8.99 1.33 -4.71
C ALA A 123 -7.84 1.00 -5.66
N LYS A 124 -7.02 1.99 -6.04
CA LYS A 124 -5.84 1.78 -6.88
C LYS A 124 -4.82 0.89 -6.19
N ARG A 125 -4.58 1.09 -4.88
CA ARG A 125 -3.67 0.25 -4.10
C ARG A 125 -4.17 -1.20 -4.01
N LEU A 126 -5.44 -1.41 -3.64
CA LEU A 126 -6.04 -2.74 -3.59
C LEU A 126 -5.97 -3.48 -4.93
N ALA A 127 -6.25 -2.79 -6.04
CA ALA A 127 -6.14 -3.39 -7.37
C ALA A 127 -4.68 -3.78 -7.74
N GLN A 128 -3.68 -3.13 -7.14
CA GLN A 128 -2.28 -3.53 -7.27
C GLN A 128 -1.96 -4.74 -6.38
N ASP A 129 -2.54 -4.79 -5.18
CA ASP A 129 -2.35 -5.88 -4.23
C ASP A 129 -2.99 -7.20 -4.71
N GLU A 130 -4.06 -7.14 -5.50
CA GLU A 130 -4.71 -8.30 -6.13
C GLU A 130 -3.90 -8.89 -7.31
N LYS A 131 -2.88 -8.19 -7.84
CA LYS A 131 -2.06 -8.71 -8.95
C LYS A 131 -1.11 -9.79 -8.46
N THR A 132 -1.10 -10.91 -9.18
CA THR A 132 -0.17 -12.01 -8.94
C THR A 132 0.85 -12.16 -10.08
N PHE A 133 2.00 -12.69 -9.74
CA PHE A 133 3.01 -13.14 -10.68
C PHE A 133 3.06 -14.66 -10.67
N CYS A 134 2.93 -15.28 -11.84
CA CYS A 134 2.96 -16.72 -11.97
C CYS A 134 4.42 -17.21 -12.10
N LEU A 135 4.92 -17.91 -11.08
CA LEU A 135 6.23 -18.55 -11.08
C LEU A 135 6.09 -20.07 -11.28
N HIS A 136 6.86 -20.63 -12.21
CA HIS A 136 6.91 -22.06 -12.40
C HIS A 136 7.97 -22.70 -11.50
N ILE A 137 7.56 -23.62 -10.60
CA ILE A 137 8.42 -24.32 -9.65
C ILE A 137 8.21 -25.82 -9.80
N ARG A 138 9.24 -26.58 -10.24
CA ARG A 138 9.23 -28.05 -10.32
C ARG A 138 8.01 -28.67 -11.03
N GLY A 139 7.46 -27.95 -12.03
CA GLY A 139 6.29 -28.42 -12.80
C GLY A 139 4.96 -27.81 -12.38
N ASP A 140 4.91 -27.16 -11.22
CA ASP A 140 3.72 -26.48 -10.72
C ASP A 140 3.76 -24.97 -11.04
N LYS A 141 2.58 -24.36 -11.10
CA LYS A 141 2.40 -22.92 -11.19
C LYS A 141 2.07 -22.38 -9.80
N VAL A 142 2.90 -21.45 -9.32
CA VAL A 142 2.69 -20.78 -8.04
C VAL A 142 2.34 -19.32 -8.33
N GLU A 143 1.15 -18.91 -7.92
CA GLU A 143 0.70 -17.52 -7.98
C GLU A 143 1.25 -16.76 -6.77
N VAL A 144 2.09 -15.77 -7.00
CA VAL A 144 2.73 -14.96 -5.97
C VAL A 144 2.17 -13.55 -6.02
N PRO A 145 1.56 -13.03 -4.95
CA PRO A 145 1.12 -11.64 -4.91
C PRO A 145 2.27 -10.69 -5.22
N MET A 146 2.11 -9.82 -6.21
CA MET A 146 3.19 -8.92 -6.66
C MET A 146 3.64 -7.96 -5.55
N ASN A 147 2.72 -7.56 -4.68
CA ASN A 147 3.01 -6.73 -3.53
C ASN A 147 3.92 -7.40 -2.48
N GLN A 148 4.05 -8.73 -2.49
CA GLN A 148 4.97 -9.47 -1.62
C GLN A 148 6.37 -9.66 -2.23
N ILE A 149 6.56 -9.35 -3.51
CA ILE A 149 7.83 -9.52 -4.21
C ILE A 149 8.71 -8.30 -3.97
N CYS A 150 9.83 -8.45 -3.27
CA CYS A 150 10.85 -7.41 -3.11
C CYS A 150 11.64 -7.22 -4.41
N TYR A 151 12.09 -8.33 -4.99
CA TYR A 151 12.75 -8.33 -6.29
C TYR A 151 12.73 -9.71 -6.94
N ALA A 152 12.90 -9.70 -8.26
CA ALA A 152 13.18 -10.89 -9.05
C ALA A 152 14.64 -10.85 -9.53
N GLU A 153 15.32 -12.00 -9.47
CA GLU A 153 16.69 -12.14 -9.98
C GLU A 153 16.81 -13.31 -10.95
N ASN A 154 17.74 -13.16 -11.89
CA ASN A 154 18.14 -14.20 -12.81
C ASN A 154 19.39 -14.92 -12.30
N VAL A 155 19.26 -16.14 -11.82
CA VAL A 155 20.37 -17.00 -11.40
C VAL A 155 20.34 -18.28 -12.21
N SER A 156 21.42 -18.58 -12.94
CA SER A 156 21.53 -19.80 -13.75
C SER A 156 20.35 -20.05 -14.70
N ARG A 157 19.84 -18.99 -15.34
CA ARG A 157 18.65 -18.97 -16.21
C ARG A 157 17.34 -19.29 -15.49
N CYS A 158 17.30 -19.26 -14.16
CA CYS A 158 16.08 -19.39 -13.39
C CYS A 158 15.64 -18.00 -12.89
N VAL A 159 14.35 -17.74 -12.91
CA VAL A 159 13.76 -16.58 -12.22
C VAL A 159 13.56 -16.95 -10.76
N ASN A 160 14.28 -16.28 -9.86
CA ASN A 160 14.07 -16.42 -8.44
C ASN A 160 13.35 -15.19 -7.93
N LEU A 161 12.43 -15.35 -7.00
CA LEU A 161 11.76 -14.27 -6.31
C LEU A 161 12.23 -14.21 -4.86
N VAL A 162 12.51 -13.01 -4.39
CA VAL A 162 12.72 -12.74 -2.97
C VAL A 162 11.52 -11.96 -2.47
N LEU A 163 10.89 -12.48 -1.42
CA LEU A 163 9.63 -11.97 -0.87
C LEU A 163 9.86 -11.14 0.39
N ALA A 164 8.90 -10.29 0.72
CA ALA A 164 8.80 -9.66 2.01
C ALA A 164 8.84 -10.74 3.12
N GLY A 165 9.64 -10.50 4.17
CA GLY A 165 9.90 -11.52 5.20
C GLY A 165 11.07 -12.47 4.89
N GLY A 166 11.80 -12.27 3.76
CA GLY A 166 13.06 -12.97 3.45
C GLY A 166 12.90 -14.32 2.77
N ASN A 167 11.70 -14.80 2.55
CA ASN A 167 11.47 -16.07 1.84
C ASN A 167 11.91 -15.96 0.37
N ARG A 168 12.51 -17.04 -0.14
CA ARG A 168 12.97 -17.13 -1.53
C ARG A 168 12.26 -18.27 -2.25
N LEU A 169 11.71 -17.95 -3.43
CA LEU A 169 11.14 -18.93 -4.35
C LEU A 169 12.09 -19.10 -5.54
N VAL A 170 12.43 -20.35 -5.85
CA VAL A 170 13.35 -20.70 -6.94
C VAL A 170 12.54 -21.30 -8.09
N GLY A 171 12.48 -20.57 -9.19
CA GLY A 171 11.81 -21.04 -10.40
C GLY A 171 12.61 -22.10 -11.16
N VAL A 172 11.95 -22.76 -12.09
CA VAL A 172 12.62 -23.70 -13.01
C VAL A 172 13.41 -22.95 -14.07
N THR A 173 14.37 -23.64 -14.68
CA THR A 173 15.17 -23.10 -15.79
C THR A 173 14.30 -22.66 -16.95
N ASN A 174 14.43 -21.40 -17.35
CA ASN A 174 13.64 -20.79 -18.40
C ASN A 174 14.31 -20.94 -19.77
N ARG A 175 13.51 -21.23 -20.79
CA ARG A 175 13.96 -21.22 -22.20
C ARG A 175 13.93 -19.81 -22.81
N SER A 176 13.16 -18.89 -22.19
CA SER A 176 13.00 -17.50 -22.59
C SER A 176 14.06 -16.60 -21.94
N SER A 177 14.21 -15.37 -22.45
CA SER A 177 15.03 -14.36 -21.78
C SER A 177 14.46 -14.00 -20.40
N PHE A 178 15.30 -13.47 -19.51
CA PHE A 178 14.84 -13.00 -18.20
C PHE A 178 13.76 -11.92 -18.35
N GLU A 179 13.99 -10.96 -19.25
CA GLU A 179 13.05 -9.86 -19.52
C GLU A 179 11.66 -10.37 -19.94
N THR A 180 11.62 -11.33 -20.87
CA THR A 180 10.36 -11.98 -21.29
C THR A 180 9.69 -12.69 -20.11
N SER A 181 10.47 -13.34 -19.25
CA SER A 181 9.94 -14.11 -18.13
C SER A 181 9.36 -13.26 -17.00
N VAL A 182 9.81 -12.01 -16.87
CA VAL A 182 9.36 -11.06 -15.85
C VAL A 182 8.54 -9.89 -16.44
N ALA A 183 8.11 -10.00 -17.71
CA ALA A 183 7.39 -8.93 -18.40
C ALA A 183 6.16 -8.44 -17.62
N SER A 184 5.39 -9.35 -17.04
CA SER A 184 4.21 -9.00 -16.24
C SER A 184 4.55 -8.22 -14.94
N LEU A 185 5.75 -8.40 -14.38
CA LEU A 185 6.22 -7.53 -13.28
C LEU A 185 6.52 -6.13 -13.79
N LEU A 186 7.15 -6.01 -14.97
CA LEU A 186 7.51 -4.70 -15.54
C LEU A 186 6.30 -3.88 -16.00
N GLU A 187 5.17 -4.53 -16.28
CA GLU A 187 3.89 -3.87 -16.56
C GLU A 187 3.21 -3.37 -15.27
N ALA A 188 3.60 -3.90 -14.11
CA ALA A 188 3.03 -3.49 -12.84
C ALA A 188 3.68 -2.21 -12.31
N PRO A 189 2.90 -1.24 -11.81
CA PRO A 189 3.44 -0.02 -11.20
C PRO A 189 4.37 -0.35 -10.03
N GLY A 190 5.50 0.35 -9.96
CA GLY A 190 6.48 0.19 -8.88
C GLY A 190 7.57 -0.83 -9.17
N PHE A 191 7.48 -1.63 -10.22
CA PHE A 191 8.59 -2.50 -10.63
C PHE A 191 9.49 -1.83 -11.66
N VAL A 192 10.79 -1.98 -11.49
CA VAL A 192 11.80 -1.44 -12.41
C VAL A 192 12.91 -2.44 -12.67
N GLN A 193 13.29 -2.60 -13.93
CA GLN A 193 14.49 -3.36 -14.28
C GLN A 193 15.72 -2.48 -14.11
N CYS A 194 16.46 -2.70 -13.04
CA CYS A 194 17.68 -1.94 -12.72
C CYS A 194 18.97 -2.57 -13.27
N HIS A 195 18.92 -3.87 -13.59
CA HIS A 195 20.05 -4.62 -14.13
C HIS A 195 19.53 -5.73 -15.07
N LYS A 196 20.37 -6.22 -15.99
CA LYS A 196 20.02 -7.35 -16.86
C LYS A 196 19.53 -8.61 -16.12
N SER A 197 19.82 -8.72 -14.83
CA SER A 197 19.47 -9.85 -13.97
C SER A 197 18.61 -9.46 -12.78
N PHE A 198 18.15 -8.22 -12.68
CA PHE A 198 17.34 -7.77 -11.52
C PHE A 198 16.17 -6.89 -11.95
N VAL A 199 14.99 -7.25 -11.44
CA VAL A 199 13.78 -6.41 -11.43
C VAL A 199 13.41 -6.17 -9.97
N VAL A 200 13.34 -4.92 -9.56
CA VAL A 200 13.13 -4.51 -8.16
C VAL A 200 11.77 -3.84 -8.00
N ASN A 201 11.09 -4.15 -6.92
CA ASN A 201 9.89 -3.45 -6.49
C ASN A 201 10.30 -2.24 -5.64
N LEU A 202 9.99 -1.05 -6.14
CA LEU A 202 10.32 0.22 -5.47
C LEU A 202 9.60 0.41 -4.13
N LEU A 203 8.57 -0.40 -3.87
CA LEU A 203 7.89 -0.46 -2.58
C LEU A 203 8.86 -0.76 -1.42
N TYR A 204 9.87 -1.58 -1.68
CA TYR A 204 10.84 -2.08 -0.71
C TYR A 204 12.20 -1.38 -0.79
N VAL A 205 12.31 -0.29 -1.56
CA VAL A 205 13.56 0.46 -1.70
C VAL A 205 13.57 1.62 -0.72
N ASN A 206 14.50 1.59 0.23
CA ASN A 206 14.72 2.66 1.20
C ASN A 206 15.59 3.77 0.65
N ASP A 207 16.62 3.40 -0.13
CA ASP A 207 17.61 4.38 -0.59
C ASP A 207 18.23 4.00 -1.93
N PHE A 208 18.77 5.02 -2.62
CA PHE A 208 19.51 4.87 -3.87
C PHE A 208 20.85 5.62 -3.80
N MET A 209 21.93 4.92 -3.48
CA MET A 209 23.27 5.50 -3.39
C MET A 209 24.18 4.96 -4.50
N GLY A 210 24.85 5.89 -5.18
CA GLY A 210 25.78 5.55 -6.27
C GLY A 210 25.11 4.79 -7.40
N ASP A 211 25.49 3.53 -7.56
CA ASP A 211 24.98 2.58 -8.55
C ASP A 211 24.19 1.44 -7.91
N SER A 212 23.59 1.65 -6.76
CA SER A 212 22.93 0.58 -6.01
C SER A 212 21.64 1.05 -5.34
N LEU A 213 20.63 0.16 -5.34
CA LEU A 213 19.41 0.28 -4.55
C LEU A 213 19.59 -0.47 -3.23
N PHE A 214 19.15 0.13 -2.14
CA PHE A 214 19.15 -0.46 -0.80
C PHE A 214 17.72 -0.75 -0.38
N LEU A 215 17.45 -2.01 -0.05
CA LEU A 215 16.13 -2.47 0.35
C LEU A 215 15.98 -2.43 1.88
N ASP A 216 14.74 -2.40 2.35
CA ASP A 216 14.36 -2.40 3.76
C ASP A 216 14.89 -3.62 4.54
N ASN A 217 15.06 -4.76 3.86
CA ASN A 217 15.66 -5.98 4.42
C ASN A 217 17.20 -5.97 4.46
N GLY A 218 17.84 -4.82 4.21
CA GLY A 218 19.28 -4.64 4.20
C GLY A 218 20.00 -5.14 2.92
N GLN A 219 19.27 -5.64 1.94
CA GLN A 219 19.87 -6.11 0.68
C GLN A 219 20.28 -4.95 -0.23
N ARG A 220 21.42 -5.10 -0.88
CA ARG A 220 21.94 -4.18 -1.88
C ARG A 220 21.79 -4.78 -3.27
N ILE A 221 21.08 -4.09 -4.17
CA ILE A 221 20.87 -4.51 -5.56
C ILE A 221 21.65 -3.59 -6.51
N PRO A 222 22.54 -4.14 -7.36
CA PRO A 222 23.32 -3.33 -8.29
C PRO A 222 22.45 -2.79 -9.42
N VAL A 223 22.73 -1.57 -9.84
CA VAL A 223 22.11 -0.91 -10.99
C VAL A 223 23.14 -0.80 -12.11
N SER A 224 22.78 -1.25 -13.32
CA SER A 224 23.66 -1.12 -14.49
C SER A 224 23.98 0.35 -14.77
N ARG A 225 25.21 0.66 -15.19
CA ARG A 225 25.65 2.06 -15.43
C ARG A 225 24.70 2.84 -16.33
N SER A 226 24.20 2.22 -17.39
CA SER A 226 23.22 2.84 -18.31
C SER A 226 21.84 3.06 -17.68
N GLN A 227 21.51 2.36 -16.59
CA GLN A 227 20.22 2.42 -15.91
C GLN A 227 20.22 3.33 -14.67
N VAL A 228 21.38 3.83 -14.21
CA VAL A 228 21.47 4.66 -12.99
C VAL A 228 20.55 5.88 -13.08
N THR A 229 20.64 6.67 -14.16
CA THR A 229 19.83 7.87 -14.33
C THR A 229 18.33 7.58 -14.53
N PRO A 230 17.94 6.65 -15.43
CA PRO A 230 16.53 6.29 -15.57
C PRO A 230 15.90 5.75 -14.27
N VAL A 231 16.56 4.80 -13.60
CA VAL A 231 16.04 4.17 -12.37
C VAL A 231 15.94 5.19 -11.24
N ARG A 232 16.95 6.07 -11.08
CA ARG A 232 16.90 7.13 -10.07
C ARG A 232 15.70 8.07 -10.27
N ARG A 233 15.45 8.47 -11.52
CA ARG A 233 14.28 9.32 -11.84
C ARG A 233 12.96 8.64 -11.48
N VAL A 234 12.81 7.36 -11.82
CA VAL A 234 11.60 6.59 -11.50
C VAL A 234 11.45 6.41 -10.00
N TRP A 235 12.54 6.11 -9.28
CA TRP A 235 12.53 5.97 -7.82
C TRP A 235 12.16 7.28 -7.12
N LEU A 236 12.74 8.42 -7.50
CA LEU A 236 12.39 9.73 -6.92
C LEU A 236 10.91 10.09 -7.15
N ALA A 237 10.41 9.85 -8.38
CA ALA A 237 9.00 10.07 -8.67
C ALA A 237 8.07 9.15 -7.85
N TYR A 238 8.49 7.90 -7.63
CA TYR A 238 7.76 6.94 -6.81
C TYR A 238 7.79 7.33 -5.33
N ALA A 239 8.94 7.72 -4.80
CA ALA A 239 9.12 8.17 -3.42
C ALA A 239 8.30 9.44 -3.14
N ALA A 240 8.36 10.44 -4.03
CA ALA A 240 7.57 11.67 -3.91
C ALA A 240 6.05 11.38 -3.89
N ALA A 241 5.57 10.44 -4.72
CA ALA A 241 4.16 10.05 -4.74
C ALA A 241 3.70 9.34 -3.44
N ARG A 242 4.65 8.84 -2.62
CA ARG A 242 4.39 8.18 -1.33
C ARG A 242 4.63 9.08 -0.12
N GLY A 243 5.07 10.33 -0.32
CA GLY A 243 5.42 11.22 0.80
C GLY A 243 6.77 10.87 1.46
N MET A 244 7.63 10.09 0.80
CA MET A 244 8.98 9.74 1.28
C MET A 244 10.06 10.76 0.84
N GLY A 245 9.65 11.96 0.41
CA GLY A 245 10.55 13.02 -0.01
C GLY A 245 10.89 13.95 1.15
N ASP A 246 12.18 14.04 1.43
CA ASP A 246 12.92 14.90 2.37
C ASP A 246 13.05 14.38 3.81
N GLY A 247 14.12 13.57 4.00
CA GLY A 247 14.87 13.50 5.23
C GLY A 247 16.28 13.97 4.95
#